data_939bd5c71480bbbfb7062329f57bc92e
#
_entry.id   939bd5c71480bbbfb7062329f57bc92e
#
_cell.length_a   1.000
_cell.length_b   1.000
_cell.length_c   1.000
_cell.angle_alpha   90.00
_cell.angle_beta   90.00
_cell.angle_gamma   90.00
#
_symmetry.space_group_name_H-M   'P 1'
#
loop_
_entity.id
_entity.type
_entity.pdbx_description
1 polymer ?
#
loop_
_entity_poly.entity_id
_entity_poly.type
_entity_poly.pdbx_seq_one_letter_code
_entity_poly.pdbx_strand_id
1 'polypeptide(L)'
;VSRHNGWVVLSDGAKPTEDIYFLESAVPALREKGAQVERVVAARFFAAARFHGPSLLRRFAGANLLLCRSLPPSWLRWLARHRRAFSYVVYLIDDDIAAAADDATLPAAYRQRMADIAKRQPALLALCDEVVACSDVLAARFSSEHQHVSVLTPPLIAPLPGLEHFDKPPSVTSPWQIGFHGTRAHLQDLLHITPALWALLNVRQDIQCEVMLGKHTPSALASLPNTSTPDPLPWQAFRNYQANRQVHIGLAPLLQTPFNEGKSFIKFLDIAAMGGVGIYSNRYPYTEVVRHGENGLLVGDTPGEWRAALQQLLNNPEATANMAQQAVADALRVGALHHAVDFWQARQR
;
A
#
# COMPACT_ATOMS: atom_id res chain seq x y z
N VAL A 1 -37.42 -13.65 -2.49
CA VAL A 1 -36.15 -13.23 -1.87
C VAL A 1 -35.66 -12.06 -2.71
N SER A 2 -35.66 -10.83 -2.17
CA SER A 2 -35.06 -9.69 -2.85
C SER A 2 -33.57 -10.01 -3.06
N ARG A 3 -33.09 -9.99 -4.30
CA ARG A 3 -31.69 -10.17 -4.60
C ARG A 3 -30.90 -9.03 -3.93
N HIS A 4 -29.84 -9.36 -3.24
CA HIS A 4 -28.93 -8.37 -2.65
C HIS A 4 -28.22 -7.64 -3.81
N ASN A 5 -28.61 -6.40 -4.06
CA ASN A 5 -28.02 -5.59 -5.13
C ASN A 5 -26.84 -4.79 -4.56
N GLY A 6 -25.70 -5.45 -4.35
CA GLY A 6 -24.56 -4.78 -3.74
C GLY A 6 -23.33 -5.65 -3.61
N TRP A 7 -22.38 -5.18 -2.82
CA TRP A 7 -21.09 -5.81 -2.58
C TRP A 7 -20.95 -6.30 -1.13
N VAL A 8 -20.41 -7.49 -0.97
CA VAL A 8 -19.94 -7.99 0.32
C VAL A 8 -18.42 -8.18 0.24
N VAL A 9 -17.68 -7.47 1.08
CA VAL A 9 -16.23 -7.56 1.20
C VAL A 9 -15.89 -8.58 2.28
N LEU A 10 -15.26 -9.68 1.90
CA LEU A 10 -14.70 -10.67 2.82
C LEU A 10 -13.22 -10.40 2.99
N SER A 11 -12.86 -9.86 4.15
CA SER A 11 -11.53 -9.40 4.50
C SER A 11 -10.81 -10.40 5.39
N ASP A 12 -9.49 -10.55 5.20
CA ASP A 12 -8.62 -11.25 6.16
C ASP A 12 -8.31 -10.42 7.42
N GLY A 13 -8.76 -9.17 7.46
CA GLY A 13 -8.52 -8.21 8.53
C GLY A 13 -7.36 -7.24 8.27
N ALA A 14 -6.63 -7.41 7.19
CA ALA A 14 -5.58 -6.47 6.75
C ALA A 14 -6.20 -5.28 6.00
N LYS A 15 -6.90 -4.43 6.73
CA LYS A 15 -7.73 -3.33 6.22
C LYS A 15 -7.17 -2.45 5.09
N PRO A 16 -5.84 -2.13 5.00
CA PRO A 16 -5.34 -1.20 3.98
C PRO A 16 -5.76 -1.57 2.56
N THR A 17 -5.66 -2.82 2.18
CA THR A 17 -5.93 -3.26 0.80
C THR A 17 -7.37 -2.96 0.37
N GLU A 18 -8.36 -3.44 1.11
CA GLU A 18 -9.75 -3.20 0.73
C GLU A 18 -10.19 -1.75 0.93
N ASP A 19 -9.62 -1.04 1.92
CA ASP A 19 -9.92 0.38 2.13
C ASP A 19 -9.39 1.22 0.98
N ILE A 20 -8.14 1.02 0.59
CA ILE A 20 -7.50 1.79 -0.49
C ILE A 20 -8.19 1.50 -1.82
N TYR A 21 -8.28 0.23 -2.21
CA TYR A 21 -8.68 -0.14 -3.56
C TYR A 21 -10.20 -0.20 -3.78
N PHE A 22 -11.01 -0.14 -2.71
CA PHE A 22 -12.46 -0.25 -2.85
C PHE A 22 -13.25 0.62 -1.87
N LEU A 23 -13.12 0.39 -0.55
CA LEU A 23 -14.07 0.94 0.42
C LEU A 23 -13.99 2.46 0.61
N GLU A 24 -12.79 3.04 0.58
CA GLU A 24 -12.62 4.49 0.70
C GLU A 24 -12.51 5.17 -0.68
N SER A 25 -12.14 4.45 -1.73
CA SER A 25 -11.99 5.02 -3.06
C SER A 25 -13.26 5.02 -3.90
N ALA A 26 -13.95 3.88 -4.00
CA ALA A 26 -15.08 3.70 -4.92
C ALA A 26 -16.43 3.68 -4.21
N VAL A 27 -16.51 3.09 -3.02
CA VAL A 27 -17.80 2.86 -2.33
C VAL A 27 -18.59 4.12 -2.04
N PRO A 28 -18.02 5.28 -1.68
CA PRO A 28 -18.81 6.51 -1.53
C PRO A 28 -19.66 6.82 -2.76
N ALA A 29 -19.05 6.85 -3.94
CA ALA A 29 -19.75 7.11 -5.20
C ALA A 29 -20.73 5.98 -5.62
N LEU A 30 -20.39 4.72 -5.31
CA LEU A 30 -21.30 3.60 -5.56
C LEU A 30 -22.55 3.67 -4.67
N ARG A 31 -22.41 4.09 -3.42
CA ARG A 31 -23.54 4.29 -2.49
C ARG A 31 -24.45 5.43 -2.91
N GLU A 32 -23.91 6.52 -3.43
CA GLU A 32 -24.71 7.62 -4.02
C GLU A 32 -25.60 7.12 -5.17
N LYS A 33 -25.15 6.07 -5.88
CA LYS A 33 -25.90 5.39 -6.94
C LYS A 33 -26.79 4.24 -6.41
N GLY A 34 -26.95 4.10 -5.09
CA GLY A 34 -27.82 3.14 -4.46
C GLY A 34 -27.22 1.76 -4.18
N ALA A 35 -25.91 1.55 -4.38
CA ALA A 35 -25.27 0.28 -4.06
C ALA A 35 -25.20 0.06 -2.55
N GLN A 36 -25.52 -1.16 -2.10
CA GLN A 36 -25.28 -1.60 -0.73
C GLN A 36 -23.90 -2.22 -0.63
N VAL A 37 -23.13 -1.84 0.37
CA VAL A 37 -21.79 -2.39 0.59
C VAL A 37 -21.61 -2.75 2.06
N GLU A 38 -21.24 -4.01 2.31
CA GLU A 38 -21.00 -4.53 3.65
C GLU A 38 -19.60 -5.16 3.74
N ARG A 39 -18.87 -4.89 4.85
CA ARG A 39 -17.59 -5.54 5.16
C ARG A 39 -17.80 -6.62 6.22
N VAL A 40 -17.28 -7.81 5.96
CA VAL A 40 -17.18 -8.91 6.91
C VAL A 40 -15.71 -9.27 7.11
N VAL A 41 -15.20 -9.10 8.32
CA VAL A 41 -13.83 -9.54 8.67
C VAL A 41 -13.87 -11.05 8.94
N ALA A 42 -13.54 -11.82 7.89
CA ALA A 42 -13.62 -13.28 7.91
C ALA A 42 -12.74 -13.93 8.99
N ALA A 43 -11.58 -13.34 9.29
CA ALA A 43 -10.69 -13.80 10.35
C ALA A 43 -11.33 -13.76 11.75
N ARG A 44 -12.20 -12.78 12.02
CA ARG A 44 -12.93 -12.65 13.30
C ARG A 44 -14.14 -13.58 13.39
N PHE A 45 -14.74 -13.88 12.24
CA PHE A 45 -15.97 -14.66 12.15
C PHE A 45 -15.75 -16.03 11.52
N PHE A 46 -14.58 -16.65 11.75
CA PHE A 46 -14.28 -17.97 11.15
C PHE A 46 -15.31 -19.04 11.53
N ALA A 47 -15.89 -18.97 12.74
CA ALA A 47 -16.94 -19.85 13.19
C ALA A 47 -18.31 -19.51 12.53
N ALA A 48 -18.55 -18.29 12.08
CA ALA A 48 -19.82 -17.87 11.51
C ALA A 48 -20.18 -18.68 10.26
N ALA A 49 -19.22 -18.96 9.38
CA ALA A 49 -19.43 -19.79 8.20
C ALA A 49 -19.86 -21.23 8.57
N ARG A 50 -19.44 -21.73 9.72
CA ARG A 50 -19.80 -23.07 10.21
C ARG A 50 -21.16 -23.11 10.90
N PHE A 51 -21.47 -22.13 11.75
CA PHE A 51 -22.68 -22.15 12.59
C PHE A 51 -23.84 -21.31 12.02
N HIS A 52 -23.55 -20.28 11.26
CA HIS A 52 -24.52 -19.33 10.71
C HIS A 52 -24.61 -19.39 9.18
N GLY A 53 -24.08 -20.43 8.56
CA GLY A 53 -24.02 -20.56 7.10
C GLY A 53 -25.32 -20.28 6.35
N PRO A 54 -26.47 -20.87 6.78
CA PRO A 54 -27.78 -20.61 6.15
C PRO A 54 -28.25 -19.16 6.30
N SER A 55 -27.98 -18.53 7.43
CA SER A 55 -28.33 -17.13 7.67
C SER A 55 -27.49 -16.19 6.81
N LEU A 56 -26.17 -16.43 6.73
CA LEU A 56 -25.25 -15.68 5.86
C LEU A 56 -25.65 -15.83 4.40
N LEU A 57 -26.02 -17.04 3.97
CA LEU A 57 -26.44 -17.29 2.60
C LEU A 57 -27.71 -16.52 2.28
N ARG A 58 -28.73 -16.52 3.15
CA ARG A 58 -29.95 -15.74 2.96
C ARG A 58 -29.68 -14.23 2.87
N ARG A 59 -28.72 -13.74 3.68
CA ARG A 59 -28.34 -12.32 3.73
C ARG A 59 -27.60 -11.87 2.46
N PHE A 60 -26.70 -12.71 1.95
CA PHE A 60 -25.77 -12.33 0.89
C PHE A 60 -26.07 -12.92 -0.48
N ALA A 61 -27.10 -13.74 -0.62
CA ALA A 61 -27.46 -14.32 -1.91
C ALA A 61 -27.77 -13.23 -2.96
N GLY A 62 -27.16 -13.35 -4.12
CA GLY A 62 -27.24 -12.37 -5.20
C GLY A 62 -26.21 -11.25 -5.14
N ALA A 63 -25.44 -11.12 -4.03
CA ALA A 63 -24.39 -10.10 -3.93
C ALA A 63 -23.18 -10.39 -4.85
N ASN A 64 -22.46 -9.33 -5.18
CA ASN A 64 -21.09 -9.43 -5.62
C ASN A 64 -20.17 -9.61 -4.41
N LEU A 65 -19.19 -10.49 -4.50
CA LEU A 65 -18.22 -10.71 -3.45
C LEU A 65 -16.86 -10.13 -3.83
N LEU A 66 -16.25 -9.39 -2.91
CA LEU A 66 -14.85 -9.01 -2.96
C LEU A 66 -14.09 -9.81 -1.92
N LEU A 67 -13.23 -10.73 -2.36
CA LEU A 67 -12.36 -11.52 -1.50
C LEU A 67 -11.01 -10.81 -1.44
N CYS A 68 -10.63 -10.35 -0.24
CA CYS A 68 -9.40 -9.58 -0.09
C CYS A 68 -8.28 -10.44 0.53
N ARG A 69 -7.20 -10.61 -0.21
CA ARG A 69 -5.93 -11.26 0.16
C ARG A 69 -6.04 -12.74 0.53
N SER A 70 -6.76 -13.10 1.59
CA SER A 70 -6.91 -14.48 2.02
C SER A 70 -8.21 -14.72 2.78
N LEU A 71 -8.62 -15.98 2.84
CA LEU A 71 -9.74 -16.41 3.66
C LEU A 71 -9.38 -17.61 4.53
N PRO A 72 -9.96 -17.71 5.75
CA PRO A 72 -9.86 -18.91 6.56
C PRO A 72 -10.43 -20.14 5.84
N PRO A 73 -9.95 -21.37 6.10
CA PRO A 73 -10.41 -22.59 5.43
C PRO A 73 -11.93 -22.85 5.58
N SER A 74 -12.54 -22.41 6.67
CA SER A 74 -13.99 -22.54 6.90
C SER A 74 -14.79 -21.68 5.91
N TRP A 75 -14.33 -20.46 5.63
CA TRP A 75 -14.94 -19.57 4.64
C TRP A 75 -14.73 -20.07 3.22
N LEU A 76 -13.55 -20.61 2.88
CA LEU A 76 -13.29 -21.21 1.57
C LEU A 76 -14.24 -22.38 1.30
N ARG A 77 -14.41 -23.31 2.28
CA ARG A 77 -15.34 -24.45 2.15
C ARG A 77 -16.79 -23.99 2.04
N TRP A 78 -17.19 -22.98 2.82
CA TRP A 78 -18.55 -22.43 2.77
C TRP A 78 -18.80 -21.79 1.40
N LEU A 79 -17.87 -20.98 0.93
CA LEU A 79 -17.97 -20.32 -0.37
C LEU A 79 -18.00 -21.32 -1.52
N ALA A 80 -17.14 -22.34 -1.51
CA ALA A 80 -17.14 -23.40 -2.51
C ALA A 80 -18.49 -24.10 -2.62
N ARG A 81 -19.15 -24.36 -1.47
CA ARG A 81 -20.47 -24.99 -1.42
C ARG A 81 -21.57 -24.08 -1.96
N HIS A 82 -21.46 -22.78 -1.81
CA HIS A 82 -22.48 -21.80 -2.09
C HIS A 82 -22.11 -20.83 -3.23
N ARG A 83 -21.07 -21.13 -4.01
CA ARG A 83 -20.56 -20.23 -5.06
C ARG A 83 -21.64 -19.70 -6.01
N ARG A 84 -22.57 -20.56 -6.41
CA ARG A 84 -23.66 -20.24 -7.34
C ARG A 84 -24.70 -19.28 -6.79
N ALA A 85 -24.69 -19.00 -5.49
CA ALA A 85 -25.59 -18.03 -4.88
C ALA A 85 -25.11 -16.57 -5.06
N PHE A 86 -23.90 -16.34 -5.53
CA PHE A 86 -23.28 -15.03 -5.70
C PHE A 86 -23.19 -14.66 -7.18
N SER A 87 -23.49 -13.40 -7.49
CA SER A 87 -23.54 -12.89 -8.87
C SER A 87 -22.16 -12.78 -9.50
N TYR A 88 -21.20 -12.26 -8.77
CA TYR A 88 -19.82 -12.06 -9.23
C TYR A 88 -18.85 -12.17 -8.05
N VAL A 89 -17.72 -12.82 -8.24
CA VAL A 89 -16.72 -12.99 -7.19
C VAL A 89 -15.37 -12.51 -7.69
N VAL A 90 -14.84 -11.50 -7.03
CA VAL A 90 -13.56 -10.87 -7.35
C VAL A 90 -12.55 -11.18 -6.24
N TYR A 91 -11.33 -11.53 -6.63
CA TYR A 91 -10.19 -11.63 -5.73
C TYR A 91 -9.31 -10.39 -5.88
N LEU A 92 -9.21 -9.59 -4.82
CA LEU A 92 -8.36 -8.40 -4.75
C LEU A 92 -7.04 -8.75 -4.04
N ILE A 93 -5.92 -8.44 -4.68
CA ILE A 93 -4.58 -8.75 -4.18
C ILE A 93 -3.60 -7.60 -4.47
N ASP A 94 -2.85 -7.17 -3.45
CA ASP A 94 -1.87 -6.08 -3.51
C ASP A 94 -0.43 -6.53 -3.25
N ASP A 95 -0.23 -7.79 -2.88
CA ASP A 95 1.09 -8.38 -2.62
C ASP A 95 1.25 -9.71 -3.35
N ASP A 96 2.46 -9.99 -3.82
CA ASP A 96 2.83 -11.33 -4.26
C ASP A 96 3.08 -12.24 -3.07
N ILE A 97 2.03 -12.94 -2.63
CA ILE A 97 2.06 -13.78 -1.43
C ILE A 97 3.03 -14.96 -1.62
N ALA A 98 3.09 -15.55 -2.80
CA ALA A 98 3.98 -16.67 -3.08
C ALA A 98 5.45 -16.21 -3.06
N ALA A 99 5.76 -15.11 -3.75
CA ALA A 99 7.10 -14.54 -3.72
C ALA A 99 7.51 -14.11 -2.30
N ALA A 100 6.59 -13.58 -1.49
CA ALA A 100 6.86 -13.23 -0.10
C ALA A 100 7.20 -14.45 0.78
N ALA A 101 6.62 -15.62 0.48
CA ALA A 101 6.93 -16.85 1.20
C ALA A 101 8.38 -17.31 0.98
N ASP A 102 8.91 -17.06 -0.21
CA ASP A 102 10.24 -17.48 -0.64
C ASP A 102 11.33 -16.41 -0.45
N ASP A 103 10.94 -15.17 -0.15
CA ASP A 103 11.89 -14.06 -0.02
C ASP A 103 12.69 -14.13 1.30
N ALA A 104 13.95 -14.53 1.21
CA ALA A 104 14.83 -14.68 2.37
C ALA A 104 15.13 -13.36 3.10
N THR A 105 14.87 -12.21 2.49
CA THR A 105 15.04 -10.89 3.13
C THR A 105 13.94 -10.59 4.16
N LEU A 106 12.81 -11.32 4.09
CA LEU A 106 11.69 -11.15 4.99
C LEU A 106 11.82 -11.98 6.28
N PRO A 107 11.22 -11.52 7.40
CA PRO A 107 11.25 -12.27 8.64
C PRO A 107 10.66 -13.67 8.50
N ALA A 108 11.29 -14.68 9.10
CA ALA A 108 10.88 -16.08 8.96
C ALA A 108 9.41 -16.33 9.33
N ALA A 109 8.90 -15.72 10.41
CA ALA A 109 7.50 -15.83 10.81
C ALA A 109 6.54 -15.20 9.79
N TYR A 110 6.95 -14.13 9.11
CA TYR A 110 6.18 -13.54 8.02
C TYR A 110 6.13 -14.47 6.82
N ARG A 111 7.29 -15.00 6.39
CA ARG A 111 7.40 -15.97 5.28
C ARG A 111 6.53 -17.20 5.50
N GLN A 112 6.58 -17.77 6.71
CA GLN A 112 5.76 -18.95 7.06
C GLN A 112 4.26 -18.63 6.93
N ARG A 113 3.82 -17.48 7.41
CA ARG A 113 2.42 -17.05 7.25
C ARG A 113 2.04 -16.88 5.79
N MET A 114 2.93 -16.29 4.96
CA MET A 114 2.68 -16.14 3.53
C MET A 114 2.63 -17.50 2.83
N ALA A 115 3.50 -18.44 3.18
CA ALA A 115 3.47 -19.81 2.66
C ALA A 115 2.14 -20.52 2.98
N ASP A 116 1.62 -20.33 4.19
CA ASP A 116 0.33 -20.91 4.57
C ASP A 116 -0.86 -20.28 3.83
N ILE A 117 -0.77 -19.02 3.47
CA ILE A 117 -1.77 -18.36 2.62
C ILE A 117 -1.62 -18.84 1.17
N ALA A 118 -0.40 -18.87 0.62
CA ALA A 118 -0.12 -19.31 -0.74
C ALA A 118 -0.65 -20.72 -1.03
N LYS A 119 -0.53 -21.66 -0.09
CA LYS A 119 -1.11 -23.01 -0.21
C LYS A 119 -2.61 -23.03 -0.46
N ARG A 120 -3.34 -22.01 0.00
CA ARG A 120 -4.80 -21.90 -0.16
C ARG A 120 -5.23 -21.07 -1.37
N GLN A 121 -4.30 -20.32 -1.94
CA GLN A 121 -4.59 -19.40 -3.04
C GLN A 121 -5.19 -20.09 -4.29
N PRO A 122 -4.74 -21.28 -4.74
CA PRO A 122 -5.37 -21.95 -5.87
C PRO A 122 -6.85 -22.29 -5.63
N ALA A 123 -7.21 -22.70 -4.41
CA ALA A 123 -8.60 -22.98 -4.06
C ALA A 123 -9.45 -21.70 -4.03
N LEU A 124 -8.86 -20.56 -3.68
CA LEU A 124 -9.52 -19.27 -3.71
C LEU A 124 -9.71 -18.79 -5.14
N LEU A 125 -8.66 -18.88 -5.99
CA LEU A 125 -8.71 -18.51 -7.40
C LEU A 125 -9.80 -19.29 -8.15
N ALA A 126 -9.94 -20.58 -7.89
CA ALA A 126 -10.97 -21.43 -8.49
C ALA A 126 -12.42 -20.99 -8.17
N LEU A 127 -12.62 -20.14 -7.17
CA LEU A 127 -13.93 -19.61 -6.80
C LEU A 127 -14.21 -18.24 -7.42
N CYS A 128 -13.22 -17.59 -7.99
CA CYS A 128 -13.32 -16.21 -8.49
C CYS A 128 -13.67 -16.18 -9.98
N ASP A 129 -14.42 -15.16 -10.39
CA ASP A 129 -14.63 -14.83 -11.79
C ASP A 129 -13.50 -13.94 -12.32
N GLU A 130 -12.86 -13.18 -11.43
CA GLU A 130 -11.82 -12.23 -11.79
C GLU A 130 -10.80 -12.06 -10.66
N VAL A 131 -9.54 -11.87 -11.02
CA VAL A 131 -8.46 -11.40 -10.14
C VAL A 131 -8.18 -9.94 -10.43
N VAL A 132 -8.15 -9.11 -9.41
CA VAL A 132 -7.76 -7.71 -9.48
C VAL A 132 -6.44 -7.53 -8.75
N ALA A 133 -5.38 -7.24 -9.49
CA ALA A 133 -4.04 -7.01 -8.98
C ALA A 133 -3.71 -5.52 -8.94
N CYS A 134 -2.85 -5.10 -8.02
CA CYS A 134 -2.49 -3.70 -7.84
C CYS A 134 -1.41 -3.18 -8.81
N SER A 135 -0.82 -4.05 -9.61
CA SER A 135 0.27 -3.72 -10.53
C SER A 135 0.29 -4.66 -11.73
N ASP A 136 0.88 -4.19 -12.84
CA ASP A 136 0.99 -4.98 -14.07
C ASP A 136 1.86 -6.23 -13.88
N VAL A 137 2.94 -6.12 -13.10
CA VAL A 137 3.82 -7.26 -12.81
C VAL A 137 3.06 -8.32 -12.01
N LEU A 138 2.29 -7.92 -11.00
CA LEU A 138 1.49 -8.85 -10.22
C LEU A 138 0.37 -9.47 -11.07
N ALA A 139 -0.28 -8.68 -11.92
CA ALA A 139 -1.30 -9.18 -12.85
C ALA A 139 -0.72 -10.20 -13.84
N ALA A 140 0.47 -9.94 -14.39
CA ALA A 140 1.13 -10.87 -15.28
C ALA A 140 1.41 -12.24 -14.63
N ARG A 141 1.77 -12.26 -13.34
CA ARG A 141 1.94 -13.50 -12.57
C ARG A 141 0.63 -14.28 -12.44
N PHE A 142 -0.47 -13.60 -12.08
CA PHE A 142 -1.77 -14.24 -11.98
C PHE A 142 -2.38 -14.67 -13.32
N SER A 143 -1.96 -14.09 -14.43
CA SER A 143 -2.44 -14.46 -15.76
C SER A 143 -2.05 -15.88 -16.17
N SER A 144 -1.05 -16.49 -15.52
CA SER A 144 -0.74 -17.92 -15.68
C SER A 144 -1.67 -18.85 -14.90
N GLU A 145 -2.39 -18.32 -13.90
CA GLU A 145 -3.22 -19.09 -12.96
C GLU A 145 -4.72 -18.81 -13.12
N HIS A 146 -5.10 -17.68 -13.74
CA HIS A 146 -6.49 -17.27 -13.89
C HIS A 146 -6.73 -16.59 -15.25
N GLN A 147 -7.89 -16.90 -15.88
CA GLN A 147 -8.21 -16.40 -17.23
C GLN A 147 -8.57 -14.91 -17.28
N HIS A 148 -9.14 -14.39 -16.19
CA HIS A 148 -9.59 -13.00 -16.10
C HIS A 148 -8.79 -12.28 -15.01
N VAL A 149 -7.79 -11.52 -15.42
CA VAL A 149 -6.95 -10.71 -14.54
C VAL A 149 -7.01 -9.26 -15.00
N SER A 150 -7.27 -8.36 -14.08
CA SER A 150 -7.30 -6.92 -14.32
C SER A 150 -6.36 -6.20 -13.37
N VAL A 151 -5.91 -5.02 -13.77
CA VAL A 151 -5.09 -4.14 -12.95
C VAL A 151 -5.93 -2.99 -12.42
N LEU A 152 -5.83 -2.73 -11.12
CA LEU A 152 -6.28 -1.51 -10.49
C LEU A 152 -5.11 -0.90 -9.74
N THR A 153 -4.53 0.16 -10.29
CA THR A 153 -3.47 0.91 -9.63
C THR A 153 -3.99 1.62 -8.37
N PRO A 154 -3.12 1.93 -7.38
CA PRO A 154 -3.59 2.49 -6.12
C PRO A 154 -4.24 3.87 -6.31
N PRO A 155 -5.47 4.07 -5.83
CA PRO A 155 -6.09 5.39 -5.79
C PRO A 155 -5.56 6.22 -4.62
N LEU A 156 -5.54 7.54 -4.78
CA LEU A 156 -5.20 8.49 -3.74
C LEU A 156 -6.42 8.73 -2.84
N ILE A 157 -6.48 8.06 -1.71
CA ILE A 157 -7.58 8.22 -0.74
C ILE A 157 -7.27 9.23 0.37
N ALA A 158 -6.00 9.63 0.50
CA ALA A 158 -5.58 10.66 1.46
C ALA A 158 -5.85 12.06 0.90
N PRO A 159 -6.25 13.03 1.74
CA PRO A 159 -6.25 14.43 1.32
C PRO A 159 -4.82 14.88 1.04
N LEU A 160 -4.68 15.75 0.04
CA LEU A 160 -3.39 16.40 -0.22
C LEU A 160 -3.25 17.63 0.65
N PRO A 161 -2.11 17.82 1.33
CA PRO A 161 -1.85 18.99 2.16
C PRO A 161 -1.45 20.20 1.35
N GLY A 162 -1.47 21.39 1.96
CA GLY A 162 -0.68 22.53 1.50
C GLY A 162 0.83 22.27 1.68
N LEU A 163 1.64 23.12 1.09
CA LEU A 163 3.11 22.99 1.08
C LEU A 163 3.81 24.10 1.86
N GLU A 164 3.10 24.73 2.81
CA GLU A 164 3.56 25.88 3.60
C GLU A 164 4.82 25.56 4.44
N HIS A 165 5.08 24.28 4.69
CA HIS A 165 6.30 23.85 5.37
C HIS A 165 7.58 24.07 4.54
N PHE A 166 7.46 24.36 3.24
CA PHE A 166 8.57 24.80 2.38
C PHE A 166 8.75 26.32 2.35
N ASP A 167 7.82 27.12 2.88
CA ASP A 167 7.88 28.60 2.83
C ASP A 167 9.05 29.16 3.66
N LYS A 168 9.51 28.41 4.64
CA LYS A 168 10.63 28.80 5.48
C LYS A 168 11.87 27.95 5.14
N PRO A 169 13.03 28.58 4.91
CA PRO A 169 14.26 27.83 4.73
C PRO A 169 14.53 26.95 5.96
N PRO A 170 14.86 25.68 5.77
CA PRO A 170 15.20 24.81 6.87
C PRO A 170 16.41 25.30 7.67
N SER A 171 16.35 25.10 8.98
CA SER A 171 17.38 25.53 9.93
C SER A 171 17.41 24.56 11.11
N VAL A 172 18.34 24.74 12.04
CA VAL A 172 18.42 23.92 13.27
C VAL A 172 17.13 24.04 14.10
N THR A 173 16.47 25.19 14.10
CA THR A 173 15.19 25.42 14.81
C THR A 173 13.95 25.04 14.02
N SER A 174 14.07 24.86 12.72
CA SER A 174 13.03 24.39 11.80
C SER A 174 13.65 23.39 10.82
N PRO A 175 14.00 22.17 11.26
CA PRO A 175 14.80 21.25 10.47
C PRO A 175 14.02 20.63 9.31
N TRP A 176 14.75 20.21 8.29
CA TRP A 176 14.24 19.31 7.28
C TRP A 176 13.60 18.08 7.93
N GLN A 177 12.41 17.72 7.47
CA GLN A 177 11.72 16.49 7.90
C GLN A 177 11.92 15.42 6.84
N ILE A 178 12.70 14.40 7.17
CA ILE A 178 12.90 13.20 6.33
C ILE A 178 12.11 12.06 6.95
N GLY A 179 11.32 11.33 6.16
CA GLY A 179 10.48 10.26 6.67
C GLY A 179 10.66 8.94 5.92
N PHE A 180 10.77 7.86 6.68
CA PHE A 180 10.58 6.49 6.22
C PHE A 180 9.35 5.90 6.91
N HIS A 181 8.26 5.75 6.15
CA HIS A 181 6.99 5.21 6.62
C HIS A 181 6.74 3.86 5.95
N GLY A 182 7.23 2.81 6.56
CA GLY A 182 7.13 1.44 6.07
C GLY A 182 6.64 0.48 7.13
N THR A 183 6.45 -0.77 6.71
CA THR A 183 6.24 -1.88 7.63
C THR A 183 7.54 -2.65 7.81
N ARG A 184 7.55 -3.58 8.75
CA ARG A 184 8.70 -4.47 8.99
C ARG A 184 9.13 -5.28 7.76
N ALA A 185 8.24 -5.46 6.78
CA ALA A 185 8.57 -6.10 5.50
C ALA A 185 9.59 -5.28 4.67
N HIS A 186 9.73 -3.98 4.95
CA HIS A 186 10.69 -3.09 4.28
C HIS A 186 11.95 -2.79 5.12
N LEU A 187 12.20 -3.58 6.17
CA LEU A 187 13.38 -3.38 7.01
C LEU A 187 14.69 -3.55 6.23
N GLN A 188 14.77 -4.55 5.35
CA GLN A 188 15.98 -4.77 4.55
C GLN A 188 16.18 -3.68 3.50
N ASP A 189 15.10 -3.15 2.93
CA ASP A 189 15.14 -1.99 2.04
C ASP A 189 15.75 -0.77 2.76
N LEU A 190 15.33 -0.50 4.00
CA LEU A 190 15.90 0.57 4.82
C LEU A 190 17.36 0.31 5.22
N LEU A 191 17.68 -0.92 5.64
CA LEU A 191 19.06 -1.29 6.02
C LEU A 191 20.05 -1.01 4.89
N HIS A 192 19.62 -1.22 3.66
CA HIS A 192 20.44 -0.98 2.48
C HIS A 192 20.88 0.49 2.34
N ILE A 193 20.02 1.45 2.70
CA ILE A 193 20.31 2.89 2.63
C ILE A 193 20.78 3.48 3.97
N THR A 194 20.76 2.70 5.04
CA THR A 194 21.17 3.15 6.38
C THR A 194 22.55 3.82 6.42
N PRO A 195 23.61 3.32 5.71
CA PRO A 195 24.90 4.00 5.70
C PRO A 195 24.84 5.43 5.13
N ALA A 196 24.01 5.67 4.12
CA ALA A 196 23.83 7.00 3.54
C ALA A 196 23.13 7.96 4.52
N LEU A 197 22.07 7.49 5.18
CA LEU A 197 21.34 8.26 6.19
C LEU A 197 22.22 8.56 7.39
N TRP A 198 22.94 7.56 7.92
CA TRP A 198 23.84 7.74 9.05
C TRP A 198 24.91 8.78 8.77
N ALA A 199 25.58 8.69 7.62
CA ALA A 199 26.64 9.62 7.24
C ALA A 199 26.13 11.07 7.13
N LEU A 200 24.89 11.28 6.76
CA LEU A 200 24.26 12.60 6.64
C LEU A 200 23.80 13.13 8.00
N LEU A 201 23.06 12.33 8.75
CA LEU A 201 22.46 12.70 10.04
C LEU A 201 23.51 12.96 11.11
N ASN A 202 24.67 12.29 11.01
CA ASN A 202 25.78 12.47 11.97
C ASN A 202 26.52 13.82 11.84
N VAL A 203 26.37 14.51 10.69
CA VAL A 203 27.09 15.78 10.43
C VAL A 203 26.12 16.99 10.30
N ARG A 204 24.84 16.77 9.99
CA ARG A 204 23.87 17.85 9.80
C ARG A 204 22.88 17.92 10.96
N GLN A 205 22.82 19.09 11.59
CA GLN A 205 21.90 19.35 12.71
C GLN A 205 20.57 19.99 12.27
N ASP A 206 20.47 20.40 11.01
CA ASP A 206 19.28 20.98 10.40
C ASP A 206 18.35 19.92 9.77
N ILE A 207 18.49 18.65 10.19
CA ILE A 207 17.69 17.51 9.71
C ILE A 207 17.10 16.78 10.91
N GLN A 208 15.82 16.42 10.78
CA GLN A 208 15.15 15.42 11.61
C GLN A 208 14.74 14.26 10.73
N CYS A 209 15.06 13.04 11.14
CA CYS A 209 14.68 11.82 10.45
C CYS A 209 13.67 11.04 11.29
N GLU A 210 12.59 10.61 10.67
CA GLU A 210 11.59 9.74 11.29
C GLU A 210 11.58 8.38 10.60
N VAL A 211 11.73 7.32 11.39
CA VAL A 211 11.70 5.94 10.93
C VAL A 211 10.59 5.19 11.67
N MET A 212 9.44 4.97 11.03
CA MET A 212 8.26 4.35 11.64
C MET A 212 8.39 2.82 11.67
N LEU A 213 9.40 2.32 12.40
CA LEU A 213 9.63 0.87 12.63
C LEU A 213 9.76 0.51 14.13
N GLY A 214 9.64 1.51 15.01
CA GLY A 214 9.77 1.31 16.44
C GLY A 214 11.08 0.63 16.81
N LYS A 215 11.03 -0.36 17.66
CA LYS A 215 12.19 -1.17 18.10
C LYS A 215 12.92 -1.92 16.96
N HIS A 216 12.36 -1.97 15.76
CA HIS A 216 13.00 -2.60 14.60
C HIS A 216 13.80 -1.60 13.75
N THR A 217 13.82 -0.33 14.13
CA THR A 217 14.68 0.66 13.49
C THR A 217 16.15 0.24 13.66
N PRO A 218 16.98 0.33 12.59
CA PRO A 218 18.41 0.04 12.68
C PRO A 218 19.06 0.82 13.81
N SER A 219 19.83 0.17 14.68
CA SER A 219 20.46 0.78 15.86
C SER A 219 21.36 1.95 15.51
N ALA A 220 22.03 1.89 14.36
CA ALA A 220 22.86 2.99 13.85
C ALA A 220 22.07 4.29 13.65
N LEU A 221 20.80 4.20 13.26
CA LEU A 221 19.91 5.37 13.12
C LEU A 221 19.23 5.70 14.45
N ALA A 222 18.73 4.71 15.17
CA ALA A 222 18.01 4.89 16.43
C ALA A 222 18.85 5.57 17.53
N SER A 223 20.17 5.45 17.45
CA SER A 223 21.11 6.10 18.40
C SER A 223 21.38 7.57 18.11
N LEU A 224 20.96 8.11 16.97
CA LEU A 224 21.20 9.48 16.59
C LEU A 224 20.20 10.43 17.25
N PRO A 225 20.60 11.59 17.79
CA PRO A 225 19.71 12.49 18.52
C PRO A 225 18.65 13.16 17.64
N ASN A 226 18.88 13.24 16.34
CA ASN A 226 17.98 13.78 15.34
C ASN A 226 17.18 12.71 14.62
N THR A 227 17.04 11.51 15.21
CA THR A 227 16.21 10.42 14.68
C THR A 227 15.09 10.08 15.66
N SER A 228 13.86 10.07 15.20
CA SER A 228 12.71 9.55 15.92
C SER A 228 12.28 8.20 15.37
N THR A 229 11.83 7.29 16.24
CA THR A 229 11.52 5.90 15.89
C THR A 229 10.13 5.50 16.40
N PRO A 230 9.05 6.13 15.90
CA PRO A 230 7.71 5.77 16.33
C PRO A 230 7.37 4.34 15.92
N ASP A 231 6.54 3.68 16.73
CA ASP A 231 6.00 2.37 16.40
C ASP A 231 5.09 2.44 15.17
N PRO A 232 5.04 1.38 14.35
CA PRO A 232 4.06 1.27 13.27
C PRO A 232 2.63 1.42 13.80
N LEU A 233 1.85 2.26 13.16
CA LEU A 233 0.49 2.58 13.58
C LEU A 233 -0.52 1.60 12.97
N PRO A 234 -1.60 1.24 13.70
CA PRO A 234 -2.77 0.63 13.10
C PRO A 234 -3.33 1.49 11.97
N TRP A 235 -3.96 0.87 10.96
CA TRP A 235 -4.37 1.54 9.72
C TRP A 235 -5.10 2.87 9.93
N GLN A 236 -6.15 2.91 10.77
CA GLN A 236 -6.90 4.14 10.99
C GLN A 236 -6.07 5.23 11.67
N ALA A 237 -5.19 4.85 12.61
CA ALA A 237 -4.27 5.79 13.25
C ALA A 237 -3.22 6.30 12.26
N PHE A 238 -2.73 5.44 11.36
CA PHE A 238 -1.82 5.86 10.29
C PHE A 238 -2.48 6.85 9.33
N ARG A 239 -3.75 6.64 8.97
CA ARG A 239 -4.51 7.60 8.15
C ARG A 239 -4.60 8.98 8.79
N ASN A 240 -4.92 9.02 10.09
CA ASN A 240 -4.97 10.28 10.84
C ASN A 240 -3.58 10.92 10.96
N TYR A 241 -2.55 10.11 11.18
CA TYR A 241 -1.17 10.57 11.20
C TYR A 241 -0.77 11.19 9.86
N GLN A 242 -0.99 10.49 8.75
CA GLN A 242 -0.68 10.94 7.40
C GLN A 242 -1.38 12.27 7.06
N ALA A 243 -2.65 12.43 7.44
CA ALA A 243 -3.42 13.65 7.19
C ALA A 243 -2.90 14.89 7.97
N ASN A 244 -2.14 14.68 9.05
CA ASN A 244 -1.65 15.75 9.94
C ASN A 244 -0.11 15.87 9.94
N ARG A 245 0.60 14.99 9.25
CA ARG A 245 2.05 14.99 9.19
C ARG A 245 2.55 15.56 7.87
N GLN A 246 3.45 16.52 7.94
CA GLN A 246 4.17 17.02 6.78
C GLN A 246 5.63 16.53 6.83
N VAL A 247 6.14 16.12 5.68
CA VAL A 247 7.54 15.77 5.46
C VAL A 247 8.08 16.56 4.28
N HIS A 248 9.36 16.89 4.28
CA HIS A 248 10.00 17.50 3.11
C HIS A 248 10.48 16.41 2.14
N ILE A 249 11.04 15.33 2.68
CA ILE A 249 11.62 14.24 1.88
C ILE A 249 11.10 12.91 2.39
N GLY A 250 10.50 12.13 1.49
CA GLY A 250 10.10 10.74 1.76
C GLY A 250 11.10 9.75 1.19
N LEU A 251 11.34 8.66 1.90
CA LEU A 251 12.25 7.61 1.48
C LEU A 251 11.48 6.36 1.08
N ALA A 252 11.70 5.88 -0.14
CA ALA A 252 11.09 4.66 -0.66
C ALA A 252 12.14 3.74 -1.32
N PRO A 253 13.11 3.25 -0.53
CA PRO A 253 14.04 2.23 -1.01
C PRO A 253 13.30 0.92 -1.28
N LEU A 254 13.74 0.19 -2.29
CA LEU A 254 13.13 -1.07 -2.69
C LEU A 254 14.22 -1.98 -3.28
N LEU A 255 14.57 -3.05 -2.58
CA LEU A 255 15.51 -4.05 -3.08
C LEU A 255 14.91 -4.82 -4.27
N GLN A 256 15.76 -5.28 -5.15
CA GLN A 256 15.33 -6.09 -6.29
C GLN A 256 15.09 -7.53 -5.84
N THR A 257 13.86 -7.79 -5.41
CA THR A 257 13.39 -9.14 -5.09
C THR A 257 12.08 -9.44 -5.83
N PRO A 258 11.76 -10.70 -6.11
CA PRO A 258 10.48 -11.06 -6.75
C PRO A 258 9.27 -10.52 -5.98
N PHE A 259 9.33 -10.47 -4.65
CA PHE A 259 8.27 -9.90 -3.84
C PHE A 259 8.09 -8.39 -4.08
N ASN A 260 9.19 -7.65 -4.11
CA ASN A 260 9.18 -6.20 -4.32
C ASN A 260 8.78 -5.81 -5.76
N GLU A 261 9.09 -6.64 -6.76
CA GLU A 261 8.67 -6.43 -8.15
C GLU A 261 7.14 -6.45 -8.33
N GLY A 262 6.41 -7.17 -7.48
CA GLY A 262 4.94 -7.19 -7.50
C GLY A 262 4.26 -5.97 -6.87
N LYS A 263 5.00 -5.05 -6.24
CA LYS A 263 4.45 -3.89 -5.54
C LYS A 263 3.84 -2.86 -6.49
N SER A 264 2.96 -2.03 -5.93
CA SER A 264 2.44 -0.83 -6.59
C SER A 264 3.21 0.42 -6.18
N PHE A 265 2.95 1.53 -6.86
CA PHE A 265 3.57 2.82 -6.55
C PHE A 265 2.91 3.56 -5.36
N ILE A 266 2.23 2.86 -4.47
CA ILE A 266 1.50 3.48 -3.34
C ILE A 266 2.37 4.44 -2.52
N LYS A 267 3.68 4.19 -2.38
CA LYS A 267 4.60 5.06 -1.64
C LYS A 267 4.76 6.43 -2.29
N PHE A 268 4.62 6.55 -3.61
CA PHE A 268 4.58 7.84 -4.28
C PHE A 268 3.37 8.66 -3.80
N LEU A 269 2.20 8.04 -3.72
CA LEU A 269 0.99 8.68 -3.21
C LEU A 269 1.07 9.02 -1.72
N ASP A 270 1.61 8.11 -0.90
CA ASP A 270 1.78 8.32 0.54
C ASP A 270 2.69 9.52 0.84
N ILE A 271 3.81 9.65 0.12
CA ILE A 271 4.77 10.75 0.29
C ILE A 271 4.14 12.08 -0.16
N ALA A 272 3.47 12.10 -1.30
CA ALA A 272 2.76 13.27 -1.79
C ALA A 272 1.62 13.70 -0.83
N ALA A 273 0.92 12.74 -0.22
CA ALA A 273 -0.13 13.00 0.78
C ALA A 273 0.41 13.60 2.08
N MET A 274 1.71 13.53 2.33
CA MET A 274 2.41 14.22 3.42
C MET A 274 3.15 15.47 2.94
N GLY A 275 2.91 15.91 1.70
CA GLY A 275 3.49 17.12 1.11
C GLY A 275 4.97 17.02 0.76
N GLY A 276 5.52 15.82 0.71
CA GLY A 276 6.95 15.61 0.46
C GLY A 276 7.30 15.28 -0.99
N VAL A 277 8.58 15.39 -1.29
CA VAL A 277 9.20 14.83 -2.48
C VAL A 277 9.90 13.52 -2.12
N GLY A 278 9.76 12.49 -2.95
CA GLY A 278 10.34 11.18 -2.67
C GLY A 278 11.69 10.95 -3.32
N ILE A 279 12.52 10.15 -2.63
CA ILE A 279 13.67 9.46 -3.22
C ILE A 279 13.31 7.97 -3.32
N TYR A 280 13.36 7.43 -4.53
CA TYR A 280 12.88 6.10 -4.85
C TYR A 280 13.98 5.27 -5.50
N SER A 281 13.99 3.96 -5.26
CA SER A 281 14.83 3.05 -6.06
C SER A 281 14.46 3.12 -7.54
N ASN A 282 15.46 3.22 -8.42
CA ASN A 282 15.28 3.32 -9.87
C ASN A 282 14.86 1.96 -10.47
N ARG A 283 13.62 1.57 -10.19
CA ARG A 283 12.99 0.34 -10.67
C ARG A 283 11.48 0.42 -10.60
N TYR A 284 10.83 -0.52 -11.26
CA TYR A 284 9.40 -0.75 -11.10
C TYR A 284 9.05 -0.98 -9.60
N PRO A 285 7.96 -0.42 -9.08
CA PRO A 285 6.90 0.31 -9.78
C PRO A 285 7.16 1.83 -9.91
N TYR A 286 8.23 2.35 -9.32
CA TYR A 286 8.44 3.81 -9.23
C TYR A 286 8.74 4.45 -10.58
N THR A 287 9.40 3.73 -11.48
CA THR A 287 9.67 4.21 -12.85
C THR A 287 8.42 4.50 -13.68
N GLU A 288 7.25 4.00 -13.25
CA GLU A 288 5.98 4.25 -13.93
C GLU A 288 5.40 5.65 -13.63
N VAL A 289 5.75 6.22 -12.48
CA VAL A 289 5.13 7.47 -11.99
C VAL A 289 6.13 8.57 -11.67
N VAL A 290 7.38 8.21 -11.39
CA VAL A 290 8.43 9.17 -11.02
C VAL A 290 9.20 9.62 -12.27
N ARG A 291 9.15 10.92 -12.52
CA ARG A 291 10.02 11.60 -13.49
C ARG A 291 11.20 12.18 -12.72
N HIS A 292 12.39 11.59 -12.93
CA HIS A 292 13.60 11.95 -12.20
C HIS A 292 13.92 13.46 -12.35
N GLY A 293 14.05 14.13 -11.22
CA GLY A 293 14.34 15.57 -11.17
C GLY A 293 13.12 16.50 -11.35
N GLU A 294 11.92 15.94 -11.62
CA GLU A 294 10.70 16.73 -11.80
C GLU A 294 9.71 16.55 -10.64
N ASN A 295 9.34 15.30 -10.30
CA ASN A 295 8.40 14.98 -9.23
C ASN A 295 8.98 14.03 -8.17
N GLY A 296 10.26 13.74 -8.23
CA GLY A 296 11.00 12.86 -7.34
C GLY A 296 12.36 12.51 -7.90
N LEU A 297 13.15 11.79 -7.12
CA LEU A 297 14.44 11.29 -7.57
C LEU A 297 14.42 9.76 -7.67
N LEU A 298 14.84 9.23 -8.81
CA LEU A 298 15.11 7.81 -9.02
C LEU A 298 16.61 7.59 -8.84
N VAL A 299 17.00 6.68 -7.95
CA VAL A 299 18.40 6.42 -7.60
C VAL A 299 18.73 4.93 -7.67
N GLY A 300 19.98 4.63 -7.96
CA GLY A 300 20.47 3.26 -7.98
C GLY A 300 20.61 2.66 -6.58
N ASP A 301 21.36 1.55 -6.48
CA ASP A 301 21.39 0.74 -5.26
C ASP A 301 22.55 1.08 -4.31
N THR A 302 23.46 1.97 -4.68
CA THR A 302 24.60 2.26 -3.81
C THR A 302 24.25 3.29 -2.73
N PRO A 303 24.76 3.15 -1.50
CA PRO A 303 24.60 4.18 -0.48
C PRO A 303 25.12 5.56 -0.91
N GLY A 304 26.13 5.60 -1.78
CA GLY A 304 26.65 6.85 -2.35
C GLY A 304 25.62 7.59 -3.19
N GLU A 305 24.86 6.91 -4.04
CA GLU A 305 23.79 7.51 -4.85
C GLU A 305 22.65 8.04 -3.96
N TRP A 306 22.24 7.29 -2.93
CA TRP A 306 21.25 7.74 -1.95
C TRP A 306 21.71 8.99 -1.20
N ARG A 307 22.99 9.01 -0.77
CA ARG A 307 23.58 10.19 -0.11
C ARG A 307 23.59 11.39 -1.06
N ALA A 308 24.00 11.22 -2.31
CA ALA A 308 24.04 12.29 -3.30
C ALA A 308 22.63 12.87 -3.57
N ALA A 309 21.63 12.01 -3.70
CA ALA A 309 20.24 12.42 -3.89
C ALA A 309 19.69 13.21 -2.69
N LEU A 310 19.97 12.76 -1.46
CA LEU A 310 19.62 13.49 -0.25
C LEU A 310 20.31 14.87 -0.23
N GLN A 311 21.59 14.93 -0.51
CA GLN A 311 22.34 16.20 -0.56
C GLN A 311 21.80 17.14 -1.65
N GLN A 312 21.42 16.59 -2.80
CA GLN A 312 20.82 17.38 -3.89
C GLN A 312 19.55 18.09 -3.42
N LEU A 313 18.63 17.38 -2.76
CA LEU A 313 17.38 17.97 -2.26
C LEU A 313 17.64 18.96 -1.12
N LEU A 314 18.44 18.57 -0.15
CA LEU A 314 18.74 19.37 1.05
C LEU A 314 19.48 20.68 0.74
N ASN A 315 20.29 20.72 -0.32
CA ASN A 315 21.07 21.89 -0.70
C ASN A 315 20.34 22.81 -1.66
N ASN A 316 19.15 22.43 -2.16
CA ASN A 316 18.37 23.19 -3.12
C ASN A 316 16.89 23.31 -2.68
N PRO A 317 16.58 24.05 -1.62
CA PRO A 317 15.24 24.11 -1.03
C PRO A 317 14.14 24.51 -2.02
N GLU A 318 14.41 25.52 -2.86
CA GLU A 318 13.46 26.00 -3.85
C GLU A 318 13.15 24.93 -4.92
N ALA A 319 14.17 24.28 -5.46
CA ALA A 319 14.00 23.20 -6.43
C ALA A 319 13.26 22.00 -5.79
N THR A 320 13.53 21.72 -4.50
CA THR A 320 12.85 20.65 -3.76
C THR A 320 11.39 20.98 -3.53
N ALA A 321 11.04 22.23 -3.19
CA ALA A 321 9.66 22.69 -3.09
C ALA A 321 8.89 22.57 -4.41
N ASN A 322 9.52 23.01 -5.51
CA ASN A 322 8.95 22.89 -6.86
C ASN A 322 8.70 21.42 -7.25
N MET A 323 9.63 20.54 -6.90
CA MET A 323 9.50 19.09 -7.13
C MET A 323 8.37 18.48 -6.28
N ALA A 324 8.19 18.93 -5.03
CA ALA A 324 7.08 18.53 -4.18
C ALA A 324 5.72 18.99 -4.75
N GLN A 325 5.62 20.21 -5.28
CA GLN A 325 4.42 20.69 -5.97
C GLN A 325 4.06 19.80 -7.17
N GLN A 326 5.05 19.42 -7.95
CA GLN A 326 4.83 18.54 -9.10
C GLN A 326 4.45 17.13 -8.66
N ALA A 327 5.04 16.62 -7.56
CA ALA A 327 4.67 15.32 -7.00
C ALA A 327 3.20 15.29 -6.54
N VAL A 328 2.73 16.35 -5.88
CA VAL A 328 1.32 16.50 -5.46
C VAL A 328 0.39 16.53 -6.68
N ALA A 329 0.72 17.31 -7.72
CA ALA A 329 -0.09 17.39 -8.94
C ALA A 329 -0.17 16.03 -9.66
N ASP A 330 0.95 15.33 -9.76
CA ASP A 330 0.98 14.01 -10.39
C ASP A 330 0.28 12.94 -9.55
N ALA A 331 0.40 12.99 -8.22
CA ALA A 331 -0.31 12.08 -7.32
C ALA A 331 -1.84 12.21 -7.49
N LEU A 332 -2.34 13.46 -7.61
CA LEU A 332 -3.75 13.71 -7.87
C LEU A 332 -4.20 13.12 -9.22
N ARG A 333 -3.35 13.19 -10.23
CA ARG A 333 -3.63 12.68 -11.57
C ARG A 333 -3.58 11.15 -11.63
N VAL A 334 -2.47 10.54 -11.16
CA VAL A 334 -2.29 9.08 -11.27
C VAL A 334 -3.14 8.29 -10.26
N GLY A 335 -3.43 8.88 -9.10
CA GLY A 335 -4.29 8.31 -8.07
C GLY A 335 -5.74 8.80 -8.10
N ALA A 336 -6.21 9.38 -9.21
CA ALA A 336 -7.54 9.96 -9.30
C ALA A 336 -8.64 8.94 -8.97
N LEU A 337 -9.52 9.28 -8.02
CA LEU A 337 -10.54 8.36 -7.50
C LEU A 337 -11.52 7.87 -8.56
N HIS A 338 -11.78 8.65 -9.61
CA HIS A 338 -12.68 8.24 -10.67
C HIS A 338 -12.21 6.95 -11.38
N HIS A 339 -10.90 6.68 -11.47
CA HIS A 339 -10.37 5.44 -12.03
C HIS A 339 -10.88 4.22 -11.25
N ALA A 340 -10.85 4.29 -9.92
CA ALA A 340 -11.38 3.22 -9.07
C ALA A 340 -12.91 3.14 -9.13
N VAL A 341 -13.60 4.29 -9.16
CA VAL A 341 -15.07 4.34 -9.27
C VAL A 341 -15.54 3.68 -10.56
N ASP A 342 -14.98 4.08 -11.71
CA ASP A 342 -15.35 3.54 -13.02
C ASP A 342 -15.02 2.04 -13.11
N PHE A 343 -13.85 1.66 -12.58
CA PHE A 343 -13.42 0.27 -12.54
C PHE A 343 -14.42 -0.63 -11.79
N TRP A 344 -14.84 -0.24 -10.59
CA TRP A 344 -15.76 -1.04 -9.79
C TRP A 344 -17.22 -0.92 -10.25
N GLN A 345 -17.61 0.23 -10.79
CA GLN A 345 -18.94 0.41 -11.36
C GLN A 345 -19.19 -0.53 -12.55
N ALA A 346 -18.21 -0.71 -13.41
CA ALA A 346 -18.29 -1.64 -14.55
C ALA A 346 -18.48 -3.11 -14.12
N ARG A 347 -18.23 -3.45 -12.87
CA ARG A 347 -18.33 -4.80 -12.27
C ARG A 347 -19.58 -4.97 -11.40
N GLN A 348 -20.40 -3.97 -11.26
CA GLN A 348 -21.66 -4.07 -10.53
C GLN A 348 -22.67 -4.85 -11.38
N ARG A 349 -23.06 -6.04 -10.93
CA ARG A 349 -23.97 -6.96 -11.61
C ARG A 349 -25.20 -7.25 -10.78
#